data_a0a7584f301873938745638a9a860229
#
_entry.id   a0a7584f301873938745638a9a860229
#
_cell.length_a   1.000
_cell.length_b   1.000
_cell.length_c   1.000
_cell.angle_alpha   90.00
_cell.angle_beta   90.00
_cell.angle_gamma   90.00
#
_symmetry.space_group_name_H-M   'P 1'
#
loop_
_entity.id
_entity.type
_entity.pdbx_description
1 polymer ?
#
loop_
_entity_poly.entity_id
_entity_poly.type
_entity_poly.pdbx_seq_one_letter_code
_entity_poly.pdbx_strand_id
1 'polypeptide(L)'
;QAVAESSREVEIAASIGPIRQTVTEDDENTIKEYQFLINSMLAEGIHIFVFETMLELKWVQPLSEYCKSQCEESVVIVQFSLNPSGYTQYGFGMKEIIDKLGQMETVDVFGFNCGVGAAHLRKLLEKQTFPKECMLSVLPNAGYQQELRGRMHYGDDPEYYAKQMERMIPLGINIAGGCCGTTPEHIAALKKVLGGQAPQPKEVVEENADGESVSNAAPTDFIS
;
A
#
# COMPACT_ATOMS: atom_id res chain seq x y z
N GLN A 1 -3.54 24.82 2.01
CA GLN A 1 -4.45 25.45 3.00
C GLN A 1 -4.80 24.45 4.11
N ALA A 2 -5.37 23.25 3.81
CA ALA A 2 -5.75 22.26 4.83
C ALA A 2 -4.59 21.82 5.76
N VAL A 3 -3.37 21.67 5.21
CA VAL A 3 -2.17 21.33 5.98
C VAL A 3 -1.80 22.47 6.93
N ALA A 4 -1.85 23.72 6.47
CA ALA A 4 -1.55 24.89 7.29
C ALA A 4 -2.59 25.15 8.41
N GLU A 5 -3.80 24.65 8.25
CA GLU A 5 -4.88 24.73 9.25
C GLU A 5 -4.91 23.51 10.20
N SER A 6 -4.08 22.49 9.93
CA SER A 6 -4.00 21.28 10.77
C SER A 6 -3.35 21.60 12.11
N SER A 7 -3.96 21.11 13.19
CA SER A 7 -3.35 21.13 14.53
C SER A 7 -2.29 20.03 14.75
N ARG A 8 -1.96 19.27 13.72
CA ARG A 8 -1.00 18.17 13.71
C ARG A 8 0.01 18.39 12.61
N GLU A 9 1.18 17.81 12.80
CA GLU A 9 2.14 17.64 11.72
C GLU A 9 1.54 16.73 10.63
N VAL A 10 1.53 17.21 9.40
CA VAL A 10 0.95 16.52 8.23
C VAL A 10 1.92 16.65 7.08
N GLU A 11 2.37 15.51 6.57
CA GLU A 11 3.18 15.45 5.39
C GLU A 11 2.32 15.48 4.11
N ILE A 12 2.86 16.09 3.06
CA ILE A 12 2.22 16.10 1.74
C ILE A 12 2.89 15.04 0.88
N ALA A 13 2.08 14.15 0.34
CA ALA A 13 2.54 13.13 -0.61
C ALA A 13 1.92 13.35 -2.00
N ALA A 14 2.73 13.19 -3.04
CA ALA A 14 2.28 13.15 -4.41
C ALA A 14 1.67 11.78 -4.73
N SER A 15 0.39 11.75 -5.08
CA SER A 15 -0.29 10.56 -5.56
C SER A 15 -0.15 10.47 -7.08
N ILE A 16 0.46 9.38 -7.57
CA ILE A 16 0.73 9.16 -9.00
C ILE A 16 0.17 7.77 -9.37
N GLY A 17 -0.87 7.76 -10.19
CA GLY A 17 -1.47 6.53 -10.73
C GLY A 17 -0.77 6.02 -11.99
N PRO A 18 -1.19 4.84 -12.51
CA PRO A 18 -0.62 4.31 -13.75
C PRO A 18 -0.98 5.19 -14.95
N ILE A 19 0.04 5.59 -15.70
CA ILE A 19 -0.13 6.27 -16.99
C ILE A 19 -0.60 5.22 -18.00
N ARG A 20 -1.72 5.50 -18.64
CA ARG A 20 -2.27 4.60 -19.67
C ARG A 20 -1.43 4.70 -20.95
N GLN A 21 -0.86 3.58 -21.34
CA GLN A 21 -0.24 3.49 -22.66
C GLN A 21 -1.31 3.30 -23.74
N THR A 22 -1.18 4.02 -24.84
CA THR A 22 -1.86 3.68 -26.08
C THR A 22 -1.07 2.58 -26.82
N VAL A 23 -1.71 1.91 -27.77
CA VAL A 23 -1.07 0.81 -28.54
C VAL A 23 0.18 1.29 -29.31
N THR A 24 0.35 2.60 -29.47
CA THR A 24 1.44 3.23 -30.24
C THR A 24 2.50 3.91 -29.38
N GLU A 25 2.29 3.99 -28.06
CA GLU A 25 3.25 4.58 -27.11
C GLU A 25 4.27 3.53 -26.67
N ASP A 26 5.53 3.95 -26.65
CA ASP A 26 6.62 3.14 -26.13
C ASP A 26 6.85 3.42 -24.63
N ASP A 27 7.56 2.50 -23.99
CA ASP A 27 7.88 2.60 -22.56
C ASP A 27 8.73 3.85 -22.24
N GLU A 28 9.55 4.32 -23.21
CA GLU A 28 10.41 5.50 -23.03
C GLU A 28 9.59 6.79 -22.86
N ASN A 29 8.53 6.97 -23.64
CA ASN A 29 7.65 8.13 -23.51
C ASN A 29 6.88 8.08 -22.19
N THR A 30 6.39 6.92 -21.78
CA THR A 30 5.71 6.75 -20.49
C THR A 30 6.64 7.09 -19.32
N ILE A 31 7.90 6.67 -19.35
CA ILE A 31 8.90 7.04 -18.32
C ILE A 31 9.12 8.55 -18.29
N LYS A 32 9.22 9.21 -19.44
CA LYS A 32 9.38 10.68 -19.50
C LYS A 32 8.20 11.43 -18.90
N GLU A 33 6.97 10.93 -19.07
CA GLU A 33 5.79 11.51 -18.44
C GLU A 33 5.84 11.36 -16.91
N TYR A 34 6.20 10.19 -16.40
CA TYR A 34 6.41 10.00 -14.96
C TYR A 34 7.51 10.92 -14.42
N GLN A 35 8.64 11.03 -15.12
CA GLN A 35 9.74 11.91 -14.73
C GLN A 35 9.31 13.39 -14.69
N PHE A 36 8.50 13.82 -15.65
CA PHE A 36 7.92 15.17 -15.65
C PHE A 36 7.04 15.40 -14.41
N LEU A 37 6.17 14.45 -14.05
CA LEU A 37 5.35 14.54 -12.84
C LEU A 37 6.20 14.60 -11.57
N ILE A 38 7.18 13.71 -11.45
CA ILE A 38 8.10 13.66 -10.30
C ILE A 38 8.82 15.00 -10.13
N ASN A 39 9.43 15.52 -11.21
CA ASN A 39 10.14 16.79 -11.19
C ASN A 39 9.24 17.97 -10.83
N SER A 40 8.00 17.97 -11.33
CA SER A 40 7.02 19.01 -11.00
C SER A 40 6.68 19.02 -9.51
N MET A 41 6.54 17.84 -8.90
CA MET A 41 6.27 17.71 -7.46
C MET A 41 7.48 18.09 -6.60
N LEU A 42 8.69 17.69 -7.02
CA LEU A 42 9.93 18.09 -6.35
C LEU A 42 10.14 19.60 -6.36
N ALA A 43 9.78 20.27 -7.47
CA ALA A 43 9.87 21.74 -7.57
C ALA A 43 8.94 22.46 -6.59
N GLU A 44 7.85 21.83 -6.16
CA GLU A 44 6.94 22.31 -5.11
C GLU A 44 7.36 21.85 -3.68
N GLY A 45 8.52 21.21 -3.54
CA GLY A 45 9.06 20.74 -2.26
C GLY A 45 8.39 19.46 -1.75
N ILE A 46 7.73 18.69 -2.60
CA ILE A 46 7.12 17.41 -2.22
C ILE A 46 8.13 16.29 -2.45
N HIS A 47 8.44 15.55 -1.39
CA HIS A 47 9.46 14.48 -1.39
C HIS A 47 8.88 13.10 -1.13
N ILE A 48 7.57 12.98 -0.86
CA ILE A 48 6.90 11.70 -0.66
C ILE A 48 6.09 11.37 -1.92
N PHE A 49 6.41 10.25 -2.56
CA PHE A 49 5.75 9.77 -3.77
C PHE A 49 4.98 8.50 -3.51
N VAL A 50 3.69 8.49 -3.81
CA VAL A 50 2.82 7.32 -3.71
C VAL A 50 2.44 6.91 -5.13
N PHE A 51 3.14 5.91 -5.65
CA PHE A 51 2.76 5.24 -6.89
C PHE A 51 1.65 4.25 -6.59
N GLU A 52 0.40 4.68 -6.74
CA GLU A 52 -0.76 3.89 -6.33
C GLU A 52 -1.48 3.21 -7.50
N THR A 53 -2.19 2.12 -7.17
CA THR A 53 -2.99 1.35 -8.13
C THR A 53 -2.16 0.81 -9.30
N MET A 54 -0.88 0.55 -9.04
CA MET A 54 0.04 0.02 -10.04
C MET A 54 -0.40 -1.37 -10.50
N LEU A 55 -0.16 -1.67 -11.76
CA LEU A 55 -0.60 -2.90 -12.40
C LEU A 55 0.55 -3.74 -12.96
N GLU A 56 1.72 -3.11 -13.16
CA GLU A 56 2.90 -3.71 -13.77
C GLU A 56 4.16 -3.43 -12.96
N LEU A 57 4.97 -4.46 -12.75
CA LEU A 57 6.23 -4.37 -12.00
C LEU A 57 7.34 -3.61 -12.76
N LYS A 58 7.27 -3.58 -14.09
CA LYS A 58 8.32 -2.97 -14.93
C LYS A 58 8.56 -1.49 -14.64
N TRP A 59 7.55 -0.78 -14.13
CA TRP A 59 7.64 0.64 -13.82
C TRP A 59 8.31 0.93 -12.47
N VAL A 60 8.28 0.00 -11.52
CA VAL A 60 8.67 0.28 -10.14
C VAL A 60 10.13 0.68 -10.04
N GLN A 61 11.03 -0.14 -10.56
CA GLN A 61 12.48 0.10 -10.44
C GLN A 61 12.90 1.41 -11.11
N PRO A 62 12.58 1.69 -12.40
CA PRO A 62 13.01 2.93 -13.03
C PRO A 62 12.42 4.18 -12.36
N LEU A 63 11.20 4.10 -11.79
CA LEU A 63 10.59 5.24 -11.13
C LEU A 63 11.17 5.48 -9.74
N SER A 64 11.39 4.42 -8.95
CA SER A 64 11.96 4.54 -7.61
C SER A 64 13.42 5.00 -7.67
N GLU A 65 14.22 4.44 -8.57
CA GLU A 65 15.60 4.89 -8.83
C GLU A 65 15.63 6.35 -9.28
N TYR A 66 14.71 6.76 -10.15
CA TYR A 66 14.63 8.15 -10.59
C TYR A 66 14.31 9.10 -9.43
N CYS A 67 13.31 8.80 -8.60
CA CYS A 67 12.99 9.60 -7.41
C CYS A 67 14.24 9.78 -6.52
N LYS A 68 14.91 8.68 -6.17
CA LYS A 68 16.12 8.70 -5.32
C LYS A 68 17.29 9.45 -5.98
N SER A 69 17.44 9.37 -7.30
CA SER A 69 18.50 10.10 -8.04
C SER A 69 18.28 11.61 -8.06
N GLN A 70 17.02 12.06 -8.06
CA GLN A 70 16.69 13.49 -8.03
C GLN A 70 16.72 14.07 -6.60
N CYS A 71 16.34 13.28 -5.61
CA CYS A 71 16.36 13.63 -4.20
C CYS A 71 16.54 12.34 -3.37
N GLU A 72 17.72 12.17 -2.78
CA GLU A 72 18.08 10.97 -1.98
C GLU A 72 17.13 10.76 -0.81
N GLU A 73 16.63 11.84 -0.21
CA GLU A 73 15.69 11.81 0.91
C GLU A 73 14.24 11.51 0.50
N SER A 74 13.95 11.35 -0.80
CA SER A 74 12.59 11.02 -1.25
C SER A 74 12.10 9.73 -0.61
N VAL A 75 10.84 9.73 -0.15
CA VAL A 75 10.14 8.53 0.30
C VAL A 75 9.31 7.98 -0.85
N VAL A 76 9.57 6.72 -1.22
CA VAL A 76 8.89 6.04 -2.33
C VAL A 76 7.97 4.95 -1.79
N ILE A 77 6.67 5.15 -1.98
CA ILE A 77 5.61 4.21 -1.60
C ILE A 77 5.03 3.64 -2.89
N VAL A 78 4.98 2.31 -3.00
CA VAL A 78 4.44 1.63 -4.19
C VAL A 78 3.28 0.74 -3.80
N GLN A 79 2.12 0.93 -4.42
CA GLN A 79 0.92 0.17 -4.13
C GLN A 79 0.34 -0.45 -5.39
N PHE A 80 0.02 -1.73 -5.30
CA PHE A 80 -0.58 -2.50 -6.38
C PHE A 80 -2.08 -2.73 -6.16
N SER A 81 -2.84 -2.68 -7.25
CA SER A 81 -4.24 -3.08 -7.25
C SER A 81 -4.39 -4.53 -7.69
N LEU A 82 -5.12 -5.31 -6.88
CA LEU A 82 -5.32 -6.74 -7.11
C LEU A 82 -6.81 -7.06 -7.29
N ASN A 83 -7.09 -8.02 -8.16
CA ASN A 83 -8.41 -8.62 -8.27
C ASN A 83 -8.68 -9.60 -7.11
N PRO A 84 -9.90 -10.15 -6.96
CA PRO A 84 -10.22 -11.09 -5.89
C PRO A 84 -9.38 -12.37 -5.86
N SER A 85 -8.73 -12.74 -6.97
CA SER A 85 -7.85 -13.91 -7.03
C SER A 85 -6.41 -13.59 -6.60
N GLY A 86 -6.09 -12.33 -6.26
CA GLY A 86 -4.77 -11.89 -5.82
C GLY A 86 -3.79 -11.58 -6.94
N TYR A 87 -4.30 -11.22 -8.13
CA TYR A 87 -3.49 -10.86 -9.30
C TYR A 87 -3.81 -9.44 -9.76
N THR A 88 -2.82 -8.75 -10.31
CA THR A 88 -3.04 -7.50 -11.04
C THR A 88 -3.79 -7.78 -12.36
N GLN A 89 -4.24 -6.74 -13.03
CA GLN A 89 -4.87 -6.84 -14.35
C GLN A 89 -3.93 -7.50 -15.40
N TYR A 90 -2.62 -7.35 -15.24
CA TYR A 90 -1.60 -7.92 -16.14
C TYR A 90 -1.03 -9.25 -15.65
N GLY A 91 -1.63 -9.85 -14.61
CA GLY A 91 -1.33 -11.22 -14.18
C GLY A 91 -0.21 -11.37 -13.15
N PHE A 92 0.35 -10.27 -12.61
CA PHE A 92 1.32 -10.34 -11.53
C PHE A 92 0.63 -10.74 -10.22
N GLY A 93 1.09 -11.83 -9.61
CA GLY A 93 0.55 -12.34 -8.34
C GLY A 93 1.09 -11.59 -7.12
N MET A 94 0.29 -11.57 -6.04
CA MET A 94 0.66 -10.89 -4.78
C MET A 94 2.01 -11.35 -4.27
N LYS A 95 2.29 -12.67 -4.28
CA LYS A 95 3.59 -13.21 -3.83
C LYS A 95 4.75 -12.69 -4.66
N GLU A 96 4.62 -12.68 -5.99
CA GLU A 96 5.66 -12.17 -6.90
C GLU A 96 5.96 -10.69 -6.63
N ILE A 97 4.92 -9.88 -6.37
CA ILE A 97 5.05 -8.47 -6.04
C ILE A 97 5.82 -8.30 -4.73
N ILE A 98 5.45 -9.05 -3.69
CA ILE A 98 6.11 -9.02 -2.38
C ILE A 98 7.58 -9.41 -2.51
N ASP A 99 7.89 -10.52 -3.20
CA ASP A 99 9.24 -11.03 -3.37
C ASP A 99 10.15 -10.02 -4.10
N LYS A 100 9.61 -9.35 -5.12
CA LYS A 100 10.37 -8.35 -5.89
C LYS A 100 10.56 -7.04 -5.14
N LEU A 101 9.49 -6.48 -4.57
CA LEU A 101 9.56 -5.19 -3.90
C LEU A 101 10.31 -5.26 -2.57
N GLY A 102 10.22 -6.37 -1.87
CA GLY A 102 10.95 -6.59 -0.62
C GLY A 102 12.47 -6.67 -0.78
N GLN A 103 12.98 -6.72 -2.02
CA GLN A 103 14.42 -6.71 -2.35
C GLN A 103 14.89 -5.38 -2.94
N MET A 104 13.98 -4.42 -3.16
CA MET A 104 14.31 -3.13 -3.78
C MET A 104 14.64 -2.08 -2.71
N GLU A 105 15.92 -1.71 -2.59
CA GLU A 105 16.39 -0.68 -1.65
C GLU A 105 15.84 0.73 -1.96
N THR A 106 15.39 0.95 -3.20
CA THR A 106 14.83 2.24 -3.63
C THR A 106 13.34 2.40 -3.32
N VAL A 107 12.68 1.36 -2.80
CA VAL A 107 11.28 1.36 -2.38
C VAL A 107 11.21 1.32 -0.86
N ASP A 108 10.77 2.41 -0.24
CA ASP A 108 10.72 2.52 1.22
C ASP A 108 9.52 1.80 1.81
N VAL A 109 8.37 1.86 1.12
CA VAL A 109 7.12 1.21 1.52
C VAL A 109 6.48 0.58 0.30
N PHE A 110 6.02 -0.65 0.43
CA PHE A 110 5.15 -1.22 -0.60
C PHE A 110 3.84 -1.72 -0.03
N GLY A 111 2.88 -2.01 -0.88
CA GLY A 111 1.61 -2.51 -0.42
C GLY A 111 0.55 -2.65 -1.48
N PHE A 112 -0.71 -2.60 -1.00
CA PHE A 112 -1.87 -2.88 -1.84
C PHE A 112 -2.98 -1.87 -1.56
N ASN A 113 -3.53 -1.32 -2.64
CA ASN A 113 -4.66 -0.42 -2.58
C ASN A 113 -5.72 -0.78 -3.61
N CYS A 114 -6.94 -0.32 -3.41
CA CYS A 114 -8.04 -0.54 -4.35
C CYS A 114 -8.32 -2.03 -4.66
N GLY A 115 -9.02 -2.32 -5.76
CA GLY A 115 -9.31 -3.65 -6.30
C GLY A 115 -10.28 -4.47 -5.46
N VAL A 116 -10.05 -4.61 -4.18
CA VAL A 116 -10.89 -5.41 -3.25
C VAL A 116 -11.16 -4.67 -1.93
N GLY A 117 -12.21 -5.10 -1.21
CA GLY A 117 -12.54 -4.59 0.11
C GLY A 117 -11.63 -5.15 1.22
N ALA A 118 -11.66 -4.51 2.41
CA ALA A 118 -10.79 -4.82 3.54
C ALA A 118 -10.80 -6.29 3.95
N ALA A 119 -11.99 -6.90 4.07
CA ALA A 119 -12.13 -8.30 4.45
C ALA A 119 -11.48 -9.27 3.44
N HIS A 120 -11.51 -8.92 2.16
CA HIS A 120 -10.92 -9.74 1.10
C HIS A 120 -9.40 -9.58 1.06
N LEU A 121 -8.93 -8.33 1.10
CA LEU A 121 -7.50 -8.04 1.13
C LEU A 121 -6.82 -8.72 2.32
N ARG A 122 -7.45 -8.70 3.51
CA ARG A 122 -6.97 -9.42 4.67
C ARG A 122 -6.73 -10.91 4.40
N LYS A 123 -7.71 -11.59 3.78
CA LYS A 123 -7.60 -13.02 3.43
C LYS A 123 -6.49 -13.32 2.42
N LEU A 124 -6.18 -12.38 1.55
CA LEU A 124 -5.05 -12.51 0.62
C LEU A 124 -3.73 -12.34 1.34
N LEU A 125 -3.62 -11.33 2.23
CA LEU A 125 -2.42 -11.02 3.01
C LEU A 125 -2.08 -12.12 4.04
N GLU A 126 -3.08 -12.71 4.69
CA GLU A 126 -2.90 -13.82 5.66
C GLU A 126 -2.22 -15.06 5.07
N LYS A 127 -2.20 -15.18 3.76
CA LYS A 127 -1.54 -16.27 3.03
C LYS A 127 -0.12 -15.96 2.60
N GLN A 128 0.39 -14.77 2.93
CA GLN A 128 1.69 -14.29 2.46
C GLN A 128 2.68 -14.21 3.62
N THR A 129 3.94 -14.35 3.27
CA THR A 129 5.08 -14.05 4.14
C THR A 129 5.71 -12.74 3.68
N PHE A 130 6.03 -11.85 4.62
CA PHE A 130 6.63 -10.57 4.32
C PHE A 130 8.08 -10.51 4.82
N PRO A 131 9.02 -9.87 4.08
CA PRO A 131 10.35 -9.60 4.58
C PRO A 131 10.31 -8.79 5.87
N LYS A 132 11.19 -9.09 6.84
CA LYS A 132 11.19 -8.44 8.17
C LYS A 132 11.32 -6.93 8.11
N GLU A 133 12.17 -6.44 7.22
CA GLU A 133 12.57 -5.03 7.16
C GLU A 133 11.71 -4.18 6.22
N CYS A 134 10.74 -4.80 5.53
CA CYS A 134 9.87 -4.01 4.65
C CYS A 134 8.75 -3.31 5.42
N MET A 135 8.43 -2.08 5.03
CA MET A 135 7.21 -1.42 5.48
C MET A 135 6.04 -1.75 4.56
N LEU A 136 4.90 -2.11 5.16
CA LEU A 136 3.70 -2.54 4.45
C LEU A 136 2.59 -1.48 4.55
N SER A 137 2.05 -1.09 3.40
CA SER A 137 0.91 -0.17 3.28
C SER A 137 -0.34 -0.91 2.80
N VAL A 138 -1.49 -0.64 3.42
CA VAL A 138 -2.77 -1.29 3.11
C VAL A 138 -3.90 -0.28 3.05
N LEU A 139 -4.44 -0.04 1.83
CA LEU A 139 -5.51 0.92 1.57
C LEU A 139 -6.63 0.28 0.72
N PRO A 140 -7.43 -0.64 1.29
CA PRO A 140 -8.50 -1.30 0.55
C PRO A 140 -9.70 -0.40 0.29
N ASN A 141 -10.63 -0.85 -0.55
CA ASN A 141 -11.92 -0.22 -0.74
C ASN A 141 -12.84 -0.45 0.47
N ALA A 142 -13.86 0.40 0.63
CA ALA A 142 -14.94 0.18 1.58
C ALA A 142 -15.94 -0.87 1.05
N GLY A 143 -15.46 -2.10 0.88
CA GLY A 143 -16.20 -3.22 0.33
C GLY A 143 -16.11 -3.35 -1.19
N TYR A 144 -17.02 -4.15 -1.75
CA TYR A 144 -17.12 -4.34 -3.19
C TYR A 144 -17.94 -3.25 -3.86
N GLN A 145 -17.47 -2.86 -5.03
CA GLN A 145 -18.15 -1.94 -5.90
C GLN A 145 -19.47 -2.54 -6.42
N GLN A 146 -20.56 -1.81 -6.27
CA GLN A 146 -21.87 -2.15 -6.79
C GLN A 146 -22.43 -0.96 -7.57
N GLU A 147 -22.94 -1.21 -8.76
CA GLU A 147 -23.64 -0.18 -9.52
C GLU A 147 -25.13 -0.19 -9.17
N LEU A 148 -25.61 0.88 -8.56
CA LEU A 148 -27.01 1.09 -8.24
C LEU A 148 -27.50 2.37 -8.91
N ARG A 149 -28.44 2.23 -9.87
CA ARG A 149 -29.05 3.36 -10.61
C ARG A 149 -28.01 4.29 -11.27
N GLY A 150 -26.99 3.71 -11.90
CA GLY A 150 -25.91 4.46 -12.58
C GLY A 150 -24.91 5.13 -11.63
N ARG A 151 -24.92 4.80 -10.34
CA ARG A 151 -23.93 5.29 -9.37
C ARG A 151 -23.20 4.12 -8.72
N MET A 152 -21.93 4.32 -8.49
CA MET A 152 -21.10 3.35 -7.78
C MET A 152 -21.31 3.47 -6.28
N HIS A 153 -21.63 2.35 -5.64
CA HIS A 153 -21.77 2.22 -4.20
C HIS A 153 -20.76 1.20 -3.67
N TYR A 154 -20.33 1.41 -2.44
CA TYR A 154 -19.47 0.51 -1.69
C TYR A 154 -20.19 0.11 -0.40
N GLY A 155 -20.15 -1.17 -0.04
CA GLY A 155 -21.12 -1.75 0.90
C GLY A 155 -20.64 -1.86 2.34
N ASP A 156 -19.35 -1.57 2.65
CA ASP A 156 -18.86 -1.70 4.02
C ASP A 156 -19.20 -0.44 4.83
N ASP A 157 -19.76 -0.62 6.03
CA ASP A 157 -19.89 0.46 7.00
C ASP A 157 -18.54 0.73 7.71
N PRO A 158 -18.35 1.94 8.31
CA PRO A 158 -17.10 2.33 8.95
C PRO A 158 -16.63 1.38 10.05
N GLU A 159 -17.51 0.86 10.89
CA GLU A 159 -17.16 -0.03 11.99
C GLU A 159 -16.71 -1.41 11.48
N TYR A 160 -17.41 -1.95 10.51
CA TYR A 160 -17.04 -3.21 9.89
C TYR A 160 -15.69 -3.09 9.18
N TYR A 161 -15.49 -2.00 8.42
CA TYR A 161 -14.24 -1.69 7.76
C TYR A 161 -13.08 -1.65 8.76
N ALA A 162 -13.20 -0.83 9.81
CA ALA A 162 -12.19 -0.66 10.85
C ALA A 162 -11.84 -2.00 11.53
N LYS A 163 -12.85 -2.83 11.84
CA LYS A 163 -12.65 -4.17 12.41
C LYS A 163 -11.90 -5.13 11.50
N GLN A 164 -12.08 -5.03 10.16
CA GLN A 164 -11.30 -5.82 9.24
C GLN A 164 -9.84 -5.33 9.17
N MET A 165 -9.63 -4.02 9.20
CA MET A 165 -8.30 -3.40 9.23
C MET A 165 -7.54 -3.76 10.53
N GLU A 166 -8.20 -3.70 11.68
CA GLU A 166 -7.63 -4.10 12.99
C GLU A 166 -7.04 -5.52 12.94
N ARG A 167 -7.72 -6.45 12.28
CA ARG A 167 -7.25 -7.84 12.14
C ARG A 167 -6.03 -7.99 11.24
N MET A 168 -5.66 -6.96 10.48
CA MET A 168 -4.46 -6.98 9.65
C MET A 168 -3.23 -6.42 10.39
N ILE A 169 -3.40 -5.80 11.56
CA ILE A 169 -2.29 -5.24 12.36
C ILE A 169 -1.23 -6.31 12.69
N PRO A 170 -1.60 -7.54 13.12
CA PRO A 170 -0.62 -8.59 13.40
C PRO A 170 0.21 -9.01 12.18
N LEU A 171 -0.23 -8.67 10.96
CA LEU A 171 0.53 -8.91 9.73
C LEU A 171 1.68 -7.91 9.51
N GLY A 172 1.88 -6.98 10.45
CA GLY A 172 2.97 -6.00 10.41
C GLY A 172 2.70 -4.81 9.47
N ILE A 173 1.44 -4.34 9.40
CA ILE A 173 1.09 -3.15 8.62
C ILE A 173 1.67 -1.90 9.29
N ASN A 174 2.33 -1.05 8.49
CA ASN A 174 2.90 0.22 8.93
C ASN A 174 2.03 1.42 8.54
N ILE A 175 1.41 1.37 7.35
CA ILE A 175 0.51 2.41 6.86
C ILE A 175 -0.85 1.79 6.59
N ALA A 176 -1.88 2.36 7.19
CA ALA A 176 -3.27 1.95 7.02
C ALA A 176 -4.12 3.14 6.62
N GLY A 177 -4.98 2.94 5.65
CA GLY A 177 -5.89 3.96 5.14
C GLY A 177 -7.02 3.34 4.35
N GLY A 178 -7.54 4.05 3.36
CA GLY A 178 -8.61 3.55 2.51
C GLY A 178 -8.53 4.10 1.10
N CYS A 179 -9.19 3.42 0.17
CA CYS A 179 -9.31 3.79 -1.23
C CYS A 179 -10.77 4.04 -1.60
N CYS A 180 -11.26 3.50 -2.69
CA CYS A 180 -12.60 3.76 -3.20
C CYS A 180 -13.71 3.47 -2.17
N GLY A 181 -14.65 4.39 -2.05
CA GLY A 181 -15.80 4.29 -1.14
C GLY A 181 -15.51 4.62 0.32
N THR A 182 -14.25 4.80 0.73
CA THR A 182 -13.95 5.24 2.10
C THR A 182 -14.29 6.72 2.28
N THR A 183 -14.84 7.03 3.45
CA THR A 183 -15.27 8.37 3.86
C THR A 183 -14.50 8.82 5.11
N PRO A 184 -14.63 10.08 5.54
CA PRO A 184 -14.04 10.53 6.80
C PRO A 184 -14.45 9.68 8.01
N GLU A 185 -15.68 9.14 8.01
CA GLU A 185 -16.18 8.27 9.08
C GLU A 185 -15.42 6.94 9.12
N HIS A 186 -15.08 6.36 7.96
CA HIS A 186 -14.23 5.17 7.87
C HIS A 186 -12.85 5.43 8.47
N ILE A 187 -12.24 6.56 8.14
CA ILE A 187 -10.92 6.93 8.69
C ILE A 187 -11.00 7.23 10.19
N ALA A 188 -12.09 7.85 10.66
CA ALA A 188 -12.30 8.08 12.09
C ALA A 188 -12.45 6.75 12.87
N ALA A 189 -13.23 5.80 12.34
CA ALA A 189 -13.37 4.48 12.92
C ALA A 189 -12.05 3.70 12.92
N LEU A 190 -11.31 3.74 11.79
CA LEU A 190 -9.98 3.15 11.67
C LEU A 190 -9.01 3.72 12.70
N LYS A 191 -8.94 5.05 12.82
CA LYS A 191 -8.10 5.72 13.83
C LYS A 191 -8.43 5.25 15.26
N LYS A 192 -9.70 5.02 15.57
CA LYS A 192 -10.15 4.58 16.89
C LYS A 192 -9.60 3.19 17.24
N VAL A 193 -9.58 2.26 16.30
CA VAL A 193 -9.08 0.89 16.51
C VAL A 193 -7.55 0.81 16.44
N LEU A 194 -6.89 1.68 15.66
CA LEU A 194 -5.43 1.76 15.58
C LEU A 194 -4.80 2.63 16.67
N GLY A 195 -5.61 3.47 17.36
CA GLY A 195 -5.12 4.46 18.32
C GLY A 195 -4.38 3.82 19.50
N GLY A 196 -3.05 4.01 19.55
CA GLY A 196 -2.18 3.51 20.61
C GLY A 196 -1.54 2.16 20.35
N GLN A 197 -1.74 1.55 19.20
CA GLN A 197 -1.02 0.33 18.82
C GLN A 197 0.25 0.68 18.04
N ALA A 198 1.41 0.23 18.55
CA ALA A 198 2.64 0.26 17.79
C ALA A 198 2.59 -0.81 16.67
N PRO A 199 3.29 -0.60 15.54
CA PRO A 199 3.45 -1.64 14.52
C PRO A 199 3.99 -2.91 15.17
N GLN A 200 3.32 -4.05 14.96
CA GLN A 200 3.78 -5.33 15.47
C GLN A 200 4.97 -5.82 14.61
N PRO A 201 6.02 -6.39 15.24
CA PRO A 201 7.06 -7.07 14.46
C PRO A 201 6.41 -8.21 13.66
N LYS A 202 6.82 -8.38 12.42
CA LYS A 202 6.35 -9.50 11.59
C LYS A 202 6.83 -10.80 12.18
N GLU A 203 5.93 -11.73 12.49
CA GLU A 203 6.30 -13.08 12.88
C GLU A 203 6.95 -13.79 11.69
N VAL A 204 8.14 -14.30 11.88
CA VAL A 204 8.82 -15.14 10.89
C VAL A 204 8.38 -16.56 11.13
N VAL A 205 7.62 -17.11 10.22
CA VAL A 205 7.45 -18.55 10.12
C VAL A 205 8.70 -19.08 9.44
N GLU A 206 9.67 -19.61 10.23
CA GLU A 206 10.76 -20.37 9.67
C GLU A 206 10.18 -21.73 9.22
N GLU A 207 10.10 -21.95 7.93
CA GLU A 207 9.88 -23.28 7.38
C GLU A 207 11.14 -24.10 7.65
N ASN A 208 11.06 -25.05 8.57
CA ASN A 208 12.08 -26.08 8.70
C ASN A 208 12.05 -26.98 7.46
N ALA A 209 13.21 -27.52 7.07
CA ALA A 209 13.40 -28.36 5.90
C ALA A 209 12.51 -29.63 5.84
N ASP A 210 11.72 -29.89 6.86
CA ASP A 210 10.82 -31.04 7.02
C ASP A 210 9.32 -30.68 6.96
N GLY A 211 8.96 -29.42 6.61
CA GLY A 211 7.55 -29.04 6.33
C GLY A 211 6.63 -28.93 7.54
N GLU A 212 7.14 -28.90 8.77
CA GLU A 212 6.35 -28.63 9.97
C GLU A 212 6.54 -27.20 10.47
N SER A 213 5.45 -26.46 10.66
CA SER A 213 5.43 -25.08 11.15
C SER A 213 5.62 -25.03 12.66
N VAL A 214 6.72 -24.40 13.13
CA VAL A 214 6.95 -24.10 14.54
C VAL A 214 6.85 -22.60 14.76
N SER A 215 5.88 -22.15 15.56
CA SER A 215 5.76 -20.74 15.97
C SER A 215 6.66 -20.48 17.18
N ASN A 216 7.69 -19.67 17.04
CA ASN A 216 8.49 -19.13 18.13
C ASN A 216 8.05 -17.69 18.41
N ALA A 217 7.15 -17.52 19.38
CA ALA A 217 6.87 -16.22 19.96
C ALA A 217 8.02 -15.83 20.90
N ALA A 218 8.73 -14.74 20.58
CA ALA A 218 9.69 -14.16 21.51
C ALA A 218 8.95 -13.36 22.60
N PRO A 219 9.40 -13.39 23.86
CA PRO A 219 8.76 -12.65 24.93
C PRO A 219 8.96 -11.14 24.75
N THR A 220 7.87 -10.39 24.81
CA THR A 220 7.86 -8.93 24.84
C THR A 220 8.14 -8.48 26.28
N ASP A 221 9.33 -7.93 26.52
CA ASP A 221 9.60 -7.19 27.73
C ASP A 221 8.98 -5.79 27.60
N PHE A 222 7.95 -5.56 28.39
CA PHE A 222 7.40 -4.22 28.61
C PHE A 222 8.33 -3.47 29.56
N ILE A 223 8.93 -2.38 29.09
CA ILE A 223 9.53 -1.38 29.98
C ILE A 223 8.47 -0.29 30.19
N SER A 224 8.14 -0.13 31.45
CA SER A 224 7.23 0.86 32.06
C SER A 224 7.69 2.31 31.88
#